data_32183bb64140d9a3c29a34fd9d573054
#
_entry.id   32183bb64140d9a3c29a34fd9d573054
#
_cell.length_a   1.000
_cell.length_b   1.000
_cell.length_c   1.000
_cell.angle_alpha   90.00
_cell.angle_beta   90.00
_cell.angle_gamma   90.00
#
_symmetry.space_group_name_H-M   'P 1'
#
loop_
_entity.id
_entity.type
_entity.pdbx_description
1 polymer ?
#
loop_
_entity_poly.entity_id
_entity_poly.type
_entity_poly.pdbx_seq_one_letter_code
_entity_poly.pdbx_strand_id
1 'polypeptide(L)'
;RISMELYHENPTIVNLGGDSCIDPLLKQLPGMQEATVIHMDFMQLPELTVDGIYGEAAMDKQQWKNEVKENLKRILKQKPEAVYVEGNVFETYPIVHQLRKKHIPVLTMMEKDGQKLIIKIPSGS
;
A
#
# COMPACT_ATOMS: atom_id res chain seq x y z
N ARG A 1 10.99 -30.57 6.78
CA ARG A 1 10.71 -29.56 7.78
C ARG A 1 11.92 -28.69 8.08
N ILE A 2 13.02 -29.34 8.38
CA ILE A 2 14.27 -28.60 8.60
C ILE A 2 14.59 -27.74 7.39
N SER A 3 14.35 -28.28 6.20
CA SER A 3 14.61 -27.53 4.96
C SER A 3 13.77 -26.26 4.88
N MET A 4 12.57 -26.26 5.46
CA MET A 4 11.74 -25.08 5.46
C MET A 4 12.35 -23.96 6.30
N GLU A 5 13.02 -24.31 7.36
CA GLU A 5 13.71 -23.34 8.20
C GLU A 5 14.96 -22.79 7.53
N LEU A 6 15.63 -23.63 6.76
CA LEU A 6 16.81 -23.22 6.03
C LEU A 6 16.48 -22.32 4.83
N TYR A 7 15.31 -22.52 4.24
CA TYR A 7 14.88 -21.77 3.06
C TYR A 7 13.85 -20.72 3.42
N HIS A 8 14.15 -19.94 4.43
CA HIS A 8 13.33 -18.81 4.81
C HIS A 8 13.26 -17.84 3.64
N GLU A 9 12.07 -17.61 3.15
CA GLU A 9 11.90 -16.59 2.15
C GLU A 9 12.08 -15.22 2.79
N ASN A 10 12.75 -14.33 2.09
CA ASN A 10 12.86 -12.96 2.55
C ASN A 10 11.47 -12.32 2.56
N PRO A 11 11.19 -11.46 3.54
CA PRO A 11 9.91 -10.76 3.54
C PRO A 11 9.77 -9.89 2.30
N THR A 12 8.55 -9.75 1.85
CA THR A 12 8.23 -8.92 0.69
C THR A 12 7.47 -7.70 1.15
N ILE A 13 7.89 -6.53 0.68
CA ILE A 13 7.17 -5.28 0.91
C ILE A 13 6.75 -4.76 -0.45
N VAL A 14 5.47 -4.45 -0.60
CA VAL A 14 4.97 -3.79 -1.80
C VAL A 14 5.05 -2.29 -1.59
N ASN A 15 5.73 -1.60 -2.51
CA ASN A 15 5.79 -0.14 -2.52
C ASN A 15 4.77 0.35 -3.55
N LEU A 16 3.59 0.70 -3.08
CA LEU A 16 2.46 1.07 -3.93
C LEU A 16 2.42 2.59 -4.10
N GLY A 17 2.86 3.06 -5.24
CA GLY A 17 2.83 4.47 -5.58
C GLY A 17 3.97 5.30 -5.03
N GLY A 18 4.87 4.72 -4.24
CA GLY A 18 5.99 5.46 -3.68
C GLY A 18 7.20 5.45 -4.61
N ASP A 19 8.09 6.42 -4.38
CA ASP A 19 9.33 6.53 -5.11
C ASP A 19 10.33 5.46 -4.65
N SER A 20 11.29 5.11 -5.51
CA SER A 20 12.34 4.16 -5.16
C SER A 20 13.23 4.64 -4.00
N CYS A 21 13.28 5.95 -3.77
CA CYS A 21 14.06 6.49 -2.65
C CYS A 21 13.47 6.11 -1.28
N ILE A 22 12.25 5.59 -1.24
CA ILE A 22 11.63 5.10 -0.03
C ILE A 22 12.16 3.72 0.37
N ASP A 23 12.64 2.95 -0.59
CA ASP A 23 13.06 1.57 -0.35
C ASP A 23 14.09 1.41 0.78
N PRO A 24 15.16 2.23 0.84
CA PRO A 24 16.10 2.11 1.95
C PRO A 24 15.46 2.35 3.32
N LEU A 25 14.47 3.21 3.38
CA LEU A 25 13.75 3.48 4.63
C LEU A 25 12.91 2.29 5.04
N LEU A 26 12.27 1.62 4.08
CA LEU A 26 11.49 0.42 4.35
C LEU A 26 12.37 -0.70 4.89
N LYS A 27 13.58 -0.81 4.37
CA LYS A 27 14.52 -1.85 4.81
C LYS A 27 15.11 -1.58 6.18
N GLN A 28 14.95 -0.37 6.71
CA GLN A 28 15.40 -0.05 8.06
C GLN A 28 14.40 -0.48 9.14
N LEU A 29 13.22 -0.90 8.75
CA LEU A 29 12.23 -1.37 9.71
C LEU A 29 12.67 -2.69 10.34
N PRO A 30 12.30 -2.95 11.60
CA PRO A 30 12.69 -4.19 12.27
C PRO A 30 12.24 -5.41 11.48
N GLY A 31 13.19 -6.31 11.21
CA GLY A 31 12.92 -7.53 10.48
C GLY A 31 12.85 -7.39 8.98
N MET A 32 13.08 -6.18 8.45
CA MET A 32 12.93 -5.90 7.01
C MET A 32 14.24 -5.64 6.29
N GLN A 33 15.38 -5.90 6.92
CA GLN A 33 16.69 -5.64 6.32
C GLN A 33 16.92 -6.44 5.05
N GLU A 34 16.39 -7.64 5.00
CA GLU A 34 16.53 -8.54 3.86
C GLU A 34 15.30 -8.53 2.96
N ALA A 35 14.41 -7.56 3.15
CA ALA A 35 13.15 -7.53 2.42
C ALA A 35 13.36 -7.26 0.93
N THR A 36 12.54 -7.91 0.13
CA THR A 36 12.43 -7.60 -1.29
C THR A 36 11.33 -6.55 -1.45
N VAL A 37 11.65 -5.43 -2.07
CA VAL A 37 10.68 -4.37 -2.31
C VAL A 37 10.18 -4.47 -3.73
N ILE A 38 8.89 -4.67 -3.90
CA ILE A 38 8.24 -4.75 -5.20
C ILE A 38 7.51 -3.44 -5.45
N HIS A 39 7.89 -2.77 -6.53
CA HIS A 39 7.24 -1.52 -6.92
C HIS A 39 6.00 -1.80 -7.73
N MET A 40 4.89 -1.19 -7.34
CA MET A 40 3.64 -1.30 -8.07
C MET A 40 3.01 0.08 -8.17
N ASP A 41 2.41 0.35 -9.31
CA ASP A 41 1.63 1.56 -9.49
C ASP A 41 0.15 1.23 -9.26
N PHE A 42 -0.61 2.24 -8.85
CA PHE A 42 -2.05 2.11 -8.82
C PHE A 42 -2.55 1.90 -10.25
N MET A 43 -3.52 1.02 -10.39
CA MET A 43 -4.25 0.95 -11.65
C MET A 43 -5.00 2.28 -11.82
N GLN A 44 -5.15 2.66 -13.08
CA GLN A 44 -5.84 3.91 -13.39
C GLN A 44 -7.30 3.79 -12.95
N LEU A 45 -7.70 4.70 -12.07
CA LEU A 45 -9.08 4.74 -11.61
C LEU A 45 -9.94 5.52 -12.58
N PRO A 46 -11.26 5.30 -12.56
CA PRO A 46 -12.16 6.08 -13.39
C PRO A 46 -12.03 7.57 -13.12
N GLU A 47 -12.20 8.36 -14.16
CA GLU A 47 -12.10 9.80 -14.05
C GLU A 47 -13.13 10.33 -13.05
N LEU A 48 -12.65 11.18 -12.16
CA LEU A 48 -13.49 11.87 -11.19
C LEU A 48 -13.88 13.22 -11.76
N THR A 49 -15.18 13.49 -11.76
CA THR A 49 -15.67 14.83 -12.07
C THR A 49 -16.18 15.47 -10.78
N VAL A 50 -15.80 16.72 -10.58
CA VAL A 50 -16.20 17.47 -9.41
C VAL A 50 -16.73 18.82 -9.86
N ASP A 51 -17.94 19.16 -9.47
CA ASP A 51 -18.57 20.43 -9.81
C ASP A 51 -18.24 21.49 -8.77
N GLY A 52 -17.41 22.47 -9.16
CA GLY A 52 -17.10 23.57 -8.28
C GLY A 52 -16.26 23.18 -7.08
N ILE A 53 -16.23 24.05 -6.08
CA ILE A 53 -15.40 23.88 -4.88
C ILE A 53 -15.99 22.84 -3.93
N TYR A 54 -17.30 22.73 -3.87
CA TYR A 54 -18.00 21.85 -2.95
C TYR A 54 -18.77 20.75 -3.66
N GLY A 55 -18.42 20.47 -4.89
CA GLY A 55 -19.13 19.44 -5.65
C GLY A 55 -18.81 18.04 -5.17
N GLU A 56 -19.76 17.14 -5.31
CA GLU A 56 -19.52 15.74 -5.08
C GLU A 56 -18.72 15.15 -6.22
N ALA A 57 -17.84 14.24 -5.88
CA ALA A 57 -17.12 13.47 -6.90
C ALA A 57 -18.09 12.51 -7.57
N ALA A 58 -18.18 12.59 -8.90
CA ALA A 58 -19.02 11.70 -9.68
C ALA A 58 -18.15 10.67 -10.37
N MET A 59 -18.49 9.40 -10.21
CA MET A 59 -17.76 8.32 -10.83
C MET A 59 -18.69 7.13 -11.05
N ASP A 60 -18.30 6.22 -11.92
CA ASP A 60 -18.99 4.97 -12.09
C ASP A 60 -18.63 4.05 -10.92
N LYS A 61 -19.57 3.82 -10.03
CA LYS A 61 -19.33 3.04 -8.82
C LYS A 61 -18.92 1.60 -9.10
N GLN A 62 -19.49 1.01 -10.13
CA GLN A 62 -19.17 -0.38 -10.47
C GLN A 62 -17.74 -0.47 -11.00
N GLN A 63 -17.37 0.44 -11.88
CA GLN A 63 -16.02 0.50 -12.42
C GLN A 63 -15.00 0.76 -11.29
N TRP A 64 -15.34 1.66 -10.39
CA TRP A 64 -14.50 1.97 -9.22
C TRP A 64 -14.24 0.70 -8.39
N LYS A 65 -15.31 -0.02 -8.07
CA LYS A 65 -15.18 -1.25 -7.29
C LYS A 65 -14.32 -2.29 -8.00
N ASN A 66 -14.50 -2.41 -9.32
CA ASN A 66 -13.71 -3.37 -10.08
C ASN A 66 -12.23 -3.01 -10.10
N GLU A 67 -11.89 -1.73 -10.24
CA GLU A 67 -10.52 -1.27 -10.23
C GLU A 67 -9.85 -1.47 -8.87
N VAL A 68 -10.57 -1.18 -7.80
CA VAL A 68 -10.07 -1.42 -6.44
C VAL A 68 -9.82 -2.91 -6.25
N LYS A 69 -10.73 -3.74 -6.68
CA LYS A 69 -10.61 -5.18 -6.56
C LYS A 69 -9.40 -5.72 -7.33
N GLU A 70 -9.18 -5.23 -8.54
CA GLU A 70 -8.04 -5.65 -9.34
C GLU A 70 -6.71 -5.19 -8.76
N ASN A 71 -6.66 -3.96 -8.23
CA ASN A 71 -5.48 -3.48 -7.51
C ASN A 71 -5.15 -4.36 -6.32
N LEU A 72 -6.17 -4.68 -5.53
CA LEU A 72 -6.01 -5.51 -4.36
C LEU A 72 -5.51 -6.91 -4.74
N LYS A 73 -6.06 -7.47 -5.79
CA LYS A 73 -5.68 -8.78 -6.30
C LYS A 73 -4.20 -8.82 -6.68
N ARG A 74 -3.73 -7.79 -7.37
CA ARG A 74 -2.32 -7.67 -7.78
C ARG A 74 -1.40 -7.61 -6.56
N ILE A 75 -1.81 -6.85 -5.54
CA ILE A 75 -1.04 -6.71 -4.31
C ILE A 75 -0.96 -8.04 -3.57
N LEU A 76 -2.10 -8.68 -3.38
CA LEU A 76 -2.17 -9.93 -2.62
C LEU A 76 -1.43 -11.07 -3.31
N LYS A 77 -1.33 -11.04 -4.62
CA LYS A 77 -0.59 -12.04 -5.37
C LYS A 77 0.90 -12.06 -4.99
N GLN A 78 1.42 -10.93 -4.53
CA GLN A 78 2.81 -10.82 -4.11
C GLN A 78 3.06 -11.35 -2.71
N LYS A 79 2.00 -11.68 -1.98
CA LYS A 79 2.08 -12.18 -0.58
C LYS A 79 2.91 -11.26 0.30
N PRO A 80 2.57 -9.98 0.39
CA PRO A 80 3.41 -9.02 1.10
C PRO A 80 3.31 -9.18 2.61
N GLU A 81 4.43 -8.98 3.28
CA GLU A 81 4.46 -8.85 4.74
C GLU A 81 3.95 -7.48 5.16
N ALA A 82 4.13 -6.49 4.31
CA ALA A 82 3.65 -5.13 4.54
C ALA A 82 3.48 -4.43 3.20
N VAL A 83 2.63 -3.43 3.17
CA VAL A 83 2.40 -2.62 1.97
C VAL A 83 2.62 -1.16 2.33
N TYR A 84 3.54 -0.52 1.63
CA TYR A 84 3.73 0.92 1.73
C TYR A 84 2.84 1.59 0.71
N VAL A 85 2.06 2.57 1.15
CA VAL A 85 1.07 3.23 0.29
C VAL A 85 1.31 4.72 0.27
N GLU A 86 1.36 5.30 -0.92
CA GLU A 86 1.51 6.74 -1.11
C GLU A 86 0.62 7.17 -2.27
N GLY A 87 -0.11 8.26 -2.09
CA GLY A 87 -1.03 8.77 -3.10
C GLY A 87 -2.16 9.55 -2.45
N ASN A 88 -3.11 9.99 -3.26
CA ASN A 88 -4.22 10.76 -2.71
C ASN A 88 -5.23 9.83 -2.02
N VAL A 89 -6.03 10.40 -1.15
CA VAL A 89 -6.92 9.63 -0.29
C VAL A 89 -7.99 8.86 -1.08
N PHE A 90 -8.44 9.40 -2.20
CA PHE A 90 -9.47 8.71 -3.00
C PHE A 90 -8.94 7.42 -3.61
N GLU A 91 -7.65 7.40 -3.97
CA GLU A 91 -7.03 6.20 -4.54
C GLU A 91 -6.57 5.23 -3.47
N THR A 92 -6.04 5.75 -2.36
CA THR A 92 -5.42 4.93 -1.34
C THR A 92 -6.40 4.35 -0.34
N TYR A 93 -7.42 5.12 0.06
CA TYR A 93 -8.31 4.71 1.14
C TYR A 93 -8.97 3.35 0.92
N PRO A 94 -9.57 3.08 -0.24
CA PRO A 94 -10.22 1.77 -0.44
C PRO A 94 -9.24 0.60 -0.32
N ILE A 95 -8.02 0.78 -0.83
CA ILE A 95 -6.99 -0.26 -0.76
C ILE A 95 -6.52 -0.45 0.68
N VAL A 96 -6.24 0.64 1.38
CA VAL A 96 -5.83 0.60 2.79
C VAL A 96 -6.89 -0.09 3.64
N HIS A 97 -8.15 0.25 3.42
CA HIS A 97 -9.25 -0.35 4.15
C HIS A 97 -9.29 -1.87 3.98
N GLN A 98 -9.18 -2.34 2.73
CA GLN A 98 -9.20 -3.77 2.45
C GLN A 98 -7.98 -4.50 3.00
N LEU A 99 -6.81 -3.90 2.92
CA LEU A 99 -5.59 -4.49 3.47
C LEU A 99 -5.68 -4.62 4.99
N ARG A 100 -6.22 -3.60 5.65
CA ARG A 100 -6.39 -3.64 7.10
C ARG A 100 -7.39 -4.73 7.52
N LYS A 101 -8.44 -4.93 6.74
CA LYS A 101 -9.41 -6.00 7.01
C LYS A 101 -8.76 -7.38 6.91
N LYS A 102 -7.72 -7.51 6.10
CA LYS A 102 -6.98 -8.77 5.95
C LYS A 102 -5.79 -8.85 6.89
N HIS A 103 -5.66 -7.89 7.81
CA HIS A 103 -4.58 -7.84 8.79
C HIS A 103 -3.19 -7.74 8.16
N ILE A 104 -3.10 -7.11 7.00
CA ILE A 104 -1.82 -6.82 6.35
C ILE A 104 -1.37 -5.45 6.82
N PRO A 105 -0.16 -5.33 7.41
CA PRO A 105 0.34 -4.04 7.84
C PRO A 105 0.45 -3.06 6.68
N VAL A 106 -0.07 -1.86 6.87
CA VAL A 106 0.01 -0.79 5.88
C VAL A 106 0.91 0.30 6.43
N LEU A 107 1.87 0.70 5.62
CA LEU A 107 2.87 1.70 5.98
C LEU A 107 2.66 2.96 5.14
N THR A 108 2.96 4.09 5.73
CA THR A 108 2.94 5.35 4.98
C THR A 108 4.02 6.26 5.55
N MET A 109 4.25 7.38 4.89
CA MET A 109 5.24 8.33 5.32
C MET A 109 4.58 9.49 6.03
N MET A 110 5.20 9.90 7.14
CA MET A 110 4.81 11.10 7.85
C MET A 110 6.04 11.97 8.04
N GLU A 111 5.86 13.26 7.92
CA GLU A 111 6.94 14.19 8.22
C GLU A 111 6.68 14.81 9.58
N LYS A 112 7.69 14.75 10.45
CA LYS A 112 7.60 15.30 11.79
C LYS A 112 8.93 15.97 12.13
N ASP A 113 8.85 17.24 12.52
CA ASP A 113 10.03 18.03 12.90
C ASP A 113 11.13 18.01 11.84
N GLY A 114 10.72 18.07 10.57
CA GLY A 114 11.66 18.05 9.46
C GLY A 114 12.19 16.68 9.09
N GLN A 115 11.77 15.64 9.80
CA GLN A 115 12.22 14.27 9.53
C GLN A 115 11.10 13.46 8.88
N LYS A 116 11.49 12.62 7.93
CA LYS A 116 10.56 11.69 7.28
C LYS A 116 10.57 10.37 8.05
N LEU A 117 9.40 9.95 8.48
CA LEU A 117 9.23 8.73 9.25
C LEU A 117 8.28 7.79 8.51
N ILE A 118 8.64 6.51 8.50
CA ILE A 118 7.73 5.48 8.03
C ILE A 118 6.90 5.04 9.24
N ILE A 119 5.60 5.14 9.12
CA ILE A 119 4.68 4.77 10.19
C ILE A 119 3.74 3.66 9.73
N LYS A 120 3.36 2.83 10.68
CA LYS A 120 2.35 1.81 10.44
C LYS A 120 0.98 2.42 10.74
N ILE A 121 0.08 2.29 9.78
CA ILE A 121 -1.29 2.75 9.99
C ILE A 121 -1.95 1.78 10.98
N PRO A 122 -2.54 2.28 12.08
CA PRO A 122 -3.15 1.40 13.07
C PRO A 122 -4.20 0.50 12.43
N SER A 123 -4.15 -0.80 12.77
CA SER A 123 -5.17 -1.72 12.29
C SER A 123 -6.48 -1.42 12.99
N GLY A 124 -7.57 -1.46 12.23
CA GLY A 124 -8.89 -1.32 12.79
C GLY A 124 -9.20 -2.54 13.65
N SER A 125 -9.71 -2.31 14.80
CA SER A 125 -10.14 -3.41 15.67
C SER A 125 -11.54 -3.86 15.27
#